data_c207c881280fa370b4bae56c9a519f0a
#
_entry.id   c207c881280fa370b4bae56c9a519f0a
#
_cell.length_a   1.000
_cell.length_b   1.000
_cell.length_c   1.000
_cell.angle_alpha   90.00
_cell.angle_beta   90.00
_cell.angle_gamma   90.00
#
_symmetry.space_group_name_H-M   'P 1'
#
loop_
_entity.id
_entity.type
_entity.pdbx_description
1 polymer ?
#
loop_
_entity_poly.entity_id
_entity_poly.type
_entity_poly.pdbx_seq_one_letter_code
_entity_poly.pdbx_strand_id
1 'polypeptide(L)'
;MRAEPFLILPAIDLRDGRAVRLRQGEASAETRYSEDPVEVARQFAEAGARALHIVDLDGAFSGAPVHLSLLARICRVAAVPVRFGGGLRRTGDLEAAFAAGAAVTILGTAAIEEPELLRSWIVRFGPHVAVSLDLRDGAVRTHGWVDGAALSLEDAAAGLARAGLEDLIVTDVARDGELTGADVGFFRRAASAFGRPVIAAGGVARAEDLASLEAEPGVRGAVVGKAFYEGRIPLGVFGGRTA
;
A
#
# COMPACT_ATOMS: atom_id res chain seq x y z
N MET A 1 17.59 -18.05 -3.72
CA MET A 1 17.49 -17.39 -2.39
C MET A 1 17.09 -15.94 -2.63
N ARG A 2 16.06 -15.43 -1.98
CA ARG A 2 15.74 -13.99 -2.04
C ARG A 2 16.86 -13.21 -1.37
N ALA A 3 17.33 -12.13 -2.00
CA ALA A 3 18.35 -11.26 -1.42
C ALA A 3 17.81 -10.48 -0.20
N GLU A 4 16.49 -10.22 -0.18
CA GLU A 4 15.80 -9.50 0.90
C GLU A 4 14.68 -10.35 1.50
N PRO A 5 14.46 -10.27 2.82
CA PRO A 5 13.36 -10.98 3.47
C PRO A 5 12.00 -10.42 3.03
N PHE A 6 10.98 -11.30 3.01
CA PHE A 6 9.60 -10.93 2.69
C PHE A 6 9.10 -9.80 3.60
N LEU A 7 8.51 -8.77 3.01
CA LEU A 7 8.10 -7.55 3.72
C LEU A 7 6.60 -7.61 4.07
N ILE A 8 6.28 -7.67 5.35
CA ILE A 8 4.90 -7.56 5.83
C ILE A 8 4.67 -6.11 6.26
N LEU A 9 3.73 -5.44 5.60
CA LEU A 9 3.39 -4.04 5.78
C LEU A 9 2.03 -3.92 6.47
N PRO A 10 1.97 -3.67 7.80
CA PRO A 10 0.70 -3.35 8.43
C PRO A 10 0.17 -2.01 7.89
N ALA A 11 -1.12 -2.00 7.52
CA ALA A 11 -1.77 -0.84 6.93
C ALA A 11 -2.57 -0.07 7.98
N ILE A 12 -2.44 1.26 7.95
CA ILE A 12 -3.25 2.21 8.72
C ILE A 12 -3.87 3.19 7.74
N ASP A 13 -5.18 3.10 7.57
CA ASP A 13 -5.95 4.06 6.77
C ASP A 13 -6.42 5.18 7.67
N LEU A 14 -6.16 6.42 7.26
CA LEU A 14 -6.50 7.63 8.01
C LEU A 14 -7.74 8.27 7.42
N ARG A 15 -8.77 8.49 8.24
CA ARG A 15 -9.96 9.24 7.89
C ARG A 15 -10.44 10.04 9.11
N ASP A 16 -10.75 11.31 8.94
CA ASP A 16 -11.13 12.22 10.03
C ASP A 16 -10.16 12.15 11.22
N GLY A 17 -8.85 11.93 10.97
CA GLY A 17 -7.82 11.79 12.00
C GLY A 17 -7.80 10.46 12.75
N ARG A 18 -8.56 9.46 12.33
CA ARG A 18 -8.72 8.14 12.96
C ARG A 18 -8.16 7.02 12.10
N ALA A 19 -7.88 5.88 12.73
CA ALA A 19 -7.55 4.64 12.03
C ALA A 19 -8.83 3.88 11.67
N VAL A 20 -9.06 3.71 10.37
CA VAL A 20 -10.27 3.08 9.84
C VAL A 20 -9.92 1.98 8.83
N ARG A 21 -10.91 1.24 8.36
CA ARG A 21 -10.86 0.42 7.15
C ARG A 21 -12.16 0.60 6.38
N LEU A 22 -12.00 0.77 5.07
CA LEU A 22 -13.13 0.71 4.15
C LEU A 22 -13.24 -0.72 3.61
N ARG A 23 -14.46 -1.19 3.42
CA ARG A 23 -14.73 -2.45 2.73
C ARG A 23 -14.78 -2.17 1.24
N GLN A 24 -13.91 -2.79 0.44
CA GLN A 24 -13.79 -2.58 -1.00
C GLN A 24 -13.72 -1.08 -1.41
N GLY A 25 -13.13 -0.23 -0.54
CA GLY A 25 -13.03 1.21 -0.76
C GLY A 25 -14.32 2.01 -0.61
N GLU A 26 -15.44 1.38 -0.20
CA GLU A 26 -16.72 2.06 -0.04
C GLU A 26 -16.72 2.93 1.22
N ALA A 27 -16.86 4.25 1.02
CA ALA A 27 -16.90 5.21 2.12
C ALA A 27 -18.09 4.99 3.10
N SER A 28 -19.17 4.36 2.62
CA SER A 28 -20.35 3.98 3.42
C SER A 28 -20.13 2.72 4.27
N ALA A 29 -19.11 1.91 3.96
CA ALA A 29 -18.77 0.66 4.63
C ALA A 29 -17.51 0.81 5.48
N GLU A 30 -17.42 1.90 6.26
CA GLU A 30 -16.32 2.19 7.18
C GLU A 30 -16.43 1.40 8.47
N THR A 31 -15.32 0.81 8.90
CA THR A 31 -15.13 0.28 10.25
C THR A 31 -14.04 1.07 10.94
N ARG A 32 -14.32 1.63 12.12
CA ARG A 32 -13.33 2.32 12.96
C ARG A 32 -12.66 1.32 13.88
N TYR A 33 -11.34 1.36 13.91
CA TYR A 33 -10.53 0.49 14.77
C TYR A 33 -9.83 1.25 15.90
N SER A 34 -9.48 2.54 15.70
CA SER A 34 -8.85 3.32 16.74
C SER A 34 -9.08 4.83 16.53
N GLU A 35 -9.28 5.54 17.62
CA GLU A 35 -9.28 7.01 17.67
C GLU A 35 -7.87 7.60 17.67
N ASP A 36 -6.83 6.78 17.94
CA ASP A 36 -5.43 7.20 17.95
C ASP A 36 -4.56 6.37 16.98
N PRO A 37 -4.39 6.81 15.71
CA PRO A 37 -3.54 6.14 14.74
C PRO A 37 -2.05 6.13 15.13
N VAL A 38 -1.60 7.09 15.96
CA VAL A 38 -0.21 7.15 16.42
C VAL A 38 0.09 5.98 17.37
N GLU A 39 -0.86 5.68 18.24
CA GLU A 39 -0.77 4.52 19.14
C GLU A 39 -0.78 3.21 18.35
N VAL A 40 -1.62 3.09 17.32
CA VAL A 40 -1.64 1.92 16.42
C VAL A 40 -0.28 1.73 15.73
N ALA A 41 0.30 2.81 15.21
CA ALA A 41 1.61 2.78 14.57
C ALA A 41 2.71 2.33 15.55
N ARG A 42 2.66 2.83 16.80
CA ARG A 42 3.58 2.41 17.87
C ARG A 42 3.48 0.92 18.15
N GLN A 43 2.25 0.40 18.29
CA GLN A 43 2.01 -1.03 18.55
C GLN A 43 2.55 -1.93 17.43
N PHE A 44 2.34 -1.57 16.17
CA PHE A 44 2.91 -2.33 15.06
C PHE A 44 4.44 -2.30 15.05
N ALA A 45 5.05 -1.14 15.31
CA ALA A 45 6.50 -1.01 15.35
C ALA A 45 7.11 -1.81 16.52
N GLU A 46 6.53 -1.72 17.73
CA GLU A 46 6.94 -2.49 18.90
C GLU A 46 6.78 -4.01 18.72
N ALA A 47 5.79 -4.43 17.93
CA ALA A 47 5.61 -5.82 17.56
C ALA A 47 6.65 -6.31 16.52
N GLY A 48 7.50 -5.42 15.99
CA GLY A 48 8.58 -5.76 15.08
C GLY A 48 8.27 -5.53 13.60
N ALA A 49 7.23 -4.76 13.27
CA ALA A 49 6.99 -4.34 11.89
C ALA A 49 8.20 -3.56 11.35
N ARG A 50 8.70 -3.95 10.17
CA ARG A 50 9.91 -3.35 9.56
C ARG A 50 9.63 -2.10 8.74
N ALA A 51 8.38 -1.84 8.40
CA ALA A 51 7.86 -0.63 7.78
C ALA A 51 6.35 -0.57 7.97
N LEU A 52 5.76 0.63 7.85
CA LEU A 52 4.32 0.85 7.91
C LEU A 52 3.79 1.32 6.55
N HIS A 53 2.54 0.96 6.23
CA HIS A 53 1.81 1.43 5.07
C HIS A 53 0.66 2.32 5.54
N ILE A 54 0.73 3.62 5.23
CA ILE A 54 -0.25 4.63 5.67
C ILE A 54 -0.99 5.18 4.46
N VAL A 55 -2.31 5.19 4.52
CA VAL A 55 -3.15 5.77 3.47
C VAL A 55 -3.99 6.91 4.04
N ASP A 56 -3.82 8.10 3.49
CA ASP A 56 -4.66 9.27 3.75
C ASP A 56 -5.92 9.20 2.86
N LEU A 57 -7.00 8.62 3.41
CA LEU A 57 -8.25 8.48 2.66
C LEU A 57 -8.91 9.83 2.37
N ASP A 58 -8.86 10.77 3.33
CA ASP A 58 -9.38 12.12 3.09
C ASP A 58 -8.60 12.81 1.97
N GLY A 59 -7.28 12.63 1.93
CA GLY A 59 -6.45 13.07 0.83
C GLY A 59 -6.77 12.39 -0.49
N ALA A 60 -7.00 11.08 -0.48
CA ALA A 60 -7.36 10.33 -1.68
C ALA A 60 -8.67 10.85 -2.30
N PHE A 61 -9.67 11.16 -1.48
CA PHE A 61 -10.96 11.70 -1.92
C PHE A 61 -10.88 13.18 -2.31
N SER A 62 -10.16 14.02 -1.56
CA SER A 62 -10.05 15.47 -1.83
C SER A 62 -9.05 15.82 -2.93
N GLY A 63 -8.09 14.94 -3.22
CA GLY A 63 -7.05 15.15 -4.22
C GLY A 63 -5.84 15.94 -3.76
N ALA A 64 -5.69 16.12 -2.45
CA ALA A 64 -4.50 16.70 -1.81
C ALA A 64 -4.32 16.09 -0.41
N PRO A 65 -3.08 15.87 0.10
CA PRO A 65 -2.86 15.25 1.39
C PRO A 65 -3.43 16.10 2.53
N VAL A 66 -4.21 15.48 3.41
CA VAL A 66 -4.91 16.15 4.55
C VAL A 66 -4.16 15.89 5.86
N HIS A 67 -3.61 14.69 6.04
CA HIS A 67 -3.10 14.24 7.34
C HIS A 67 -1.58 14.32 7.51
N LEU A 68 -0.89 15.29 6.87
CA LEU A 68 0.58 15.44 6.96
C LEU A 68 1.08 15.66 8.40
N SER A 69 0.36 16.41 9.22
CA SER A 69 0.72 16.62 10.63
C SER A 69 0.61 15.33 11.46
N LEU A 70 -0.38 14.49 11.15
CA LEU A 70 -0.55 13.18 11.76
C LEU A 70 0.52 12.20 11.28
N LEU A 71 0.84 12.22 9.98
CA LEU A 71 1.97 11.49 9.41
C LEU A 71 3.28 11.79 10.15
N ALA A 72 3.58 13.08 10.39
CA ALA A 72 4.80 13.47 11.10
C ALA A 72 4.85 12.93 12.54
N ARG A 73 3.70 12.86 13.23
CA ARG A 73 3.59 12.23 14.55
C ARG A 73 3.82 10.72 14.49
N ILE A 74 3.21 10.05 13.52
CA ILE A 74 3.37 8.61 13.27
C ILE A 74 4.84 8.27 12.99
N CYS A 75 5.49 8.97 12.05
CA CYS A 75 6.89 8.73 11.69
C CYS A 75 7.83 8.86 12.88
N ARG A 76 7.59 9.85 13.75
CA ARG A 76 8.40 10.08 14.96
C ARG A 76 8.28 8.95 15.98
N VAL A 77 7.06 8.43 16.16
CA VAL A 77 6.77 7.41 17.19
C VAL A 77 7.12 6.01 16.72
N ALA A 78 6.83 5.69 15.46
CA ALA A 78 7.06 4.36 14.92
C ALA A 78 8.54 4.04 14.79
N ALA A 79 9.40 5.02 14.49
CA ALA A 79 10.85 4.87 14.30
C ALA A 79 11.23 3.77 13.26
N VAL A 80 10.31 3.44 12.36
CA VAL A 80 10.50 2.54 11.21
C VAL A 80 10.11 3.29 9.94
N PRO A 81 10.60 2.89 8.74
CA PRO A 81 10.20 3.50 7.49
C PRO A 81 8.67 3.54 7.31
N VAL A 82 8.14 4.70 6.96
CA VAL A 82 6.72 4.89 6.69
C VAL A 82 6.53 5.11 5.18
N ARG A 83 5.65 4.31 4.59
CA ARG A 83 5.20 4.42 3.22
C ARG A 83 3.85 5.13 3.24
N PHE A 84 3.74 6.28 2.58
CA PHE A 84 2.57 7.14 2.67
C PHE A 84 1.95 7.40 1.31
N GLY A 85 0.64 7.21 1.21
CA GLY A 85 -0.17 7.52 0.03
C GLY A 85 -1.47 8.22 0.39
N GLY A 86 -2.17 8.71 -0.64
CA GLY A 86 -3.44 9.41 -0.51
C GLY A 86 -3.31 10.91 -0.85
N GLY A 87 -3.94 11.32 -1.96
CA GLY A 87 -3.98 12.70 -2.40
C GLY A 87 -2.71 13.27 -3.03
N LEU A 88 -1.65 12.47 -3.21
CA LEU A 88 -0.39 12.92 -3.78
C LEU A 88 -0.53 13.11 -5.32
N ARG A 89 -0.72 14.33 -5.77
CA ARG A 89 -0.94 14.65 -7.19
C ARG A 89 0.03 15.68 -7.77
N ARG A 90 0.81 16.36 -6.94
CA ARG A 90 1.76 17.41 -7.34
C ARG A 90 3.12 17.17 -6.70
N THR A 91 4.18 17.68 -7.31
CA THR A 91 5.53 17.57 -6.74
C THR A 91 5.61 18.09 -5.31
N GLY A 92 4.94 19.22 -5.02
CA GLY A 92 4.88 19.78 -3.66
C GLY A 92 4.21 18.87 -2.63
N ASP A 93 3.27 18.00 -3.06
CA ASP A 93 2.62 17.04 -2.16
C ASP A 93 3.61 15.96 -1.72
N LEU A 94 4.44 15.46 -2.67
CA LEU A 94 5.50 14.50 -2.37
C LEU A 94 6.56 15.11 -1.44
N GLU A 95 6.99 16.34 -1.75
CA GLU A 95 7.96 17.08 -0.92
C GLU A 95 7.43 17.29 0.50
N ALA A 96 6.15 17.64 0.65
CA ALA A 96 5.51 17.81 1.95
C ALA A 96 5.40 16.48 2.72
N ALA A 97 5.11 15.36 2.03
CA ALA A 97 5.10 14.04 2.65
C ALA A 97 6.50 13.61 3.12
N PHE A 98 7.54 13.84 2.31
CA PHE A 98 8.93 13.60 2.72
C PHE A 98 9.34 14.49 3.90
N ALA A 99 8.98 15.77 3.89
CA ALA A 99 9.25 16.69 5.00
C ALA A 99 8.53 16.27 6.29
N ALA A 100 7.36 15.61 6.19
CA ALA A 100 6.65 15.01 7.31
C ALA A 100 7.26 13.68 7.78
N GLY A 101 8.28 13.13 7.08
CA GLY A 101 9.02 11.95 7.50
C GLY A 101 8.67 10.67 6.72
N ALA A 102 7.88 10.73 5.66
CA ALA A 102 7.67 9.57 4.80
C ALA A 102 9.00 9.09 4.21
N ALA A 103 9.25 7.79 4.25
CA ALA A 103 10.40 7.18 3.59
C ALA A 103 10.11 6.87 2.12
N VAL A 104 8.84 6.59 1.79
CA VAL A 104 8.37 6.30 0.44
C VAL A 104 7.01 6.97 0.25
N THR A 105 6.83 7.65 -0.87
CA THR A 105 5.54 8.17 -1.32
C THR A 105 4.87 7.16 -2.25
N ILE A 106 3.56 6.93 -2.05
CA ILE A 106 2.77 5.98 -2.84
C ILE A 106 1.80 6.77 -3.70
N LEU A 107 1.92 6.62 -5.00
CA LEU A 107 1.08 7.26 -6.00
C LEU A 107 0.01 6.27 -6.48
N GLY A 108 -1.19 6.74 -6.69
CA GLY A 108 -2.27 5.99 -7.33
C GLY A 108 -2.64 6.63 -8.67
N THR A 109 -3.78 7.29 -8.70
CA THR A 109 -4.38 7.96 -9.88
C THR A 109 -3.38 8.78 -10.71
N ALA A 110 -2.60 9.64 -10.07
CA ALA A 110 -1.65 10.52 -10.76
C ALA A 110 -0.58 9.76 -11.56
N ALA A 111 -0.17 8.57 -11.10
CA ALA A 111 0.80 7.75 -11.81
C ALA A 111 0.26 7.18 -13.13
N ILE A 112 -1.05 6.99 -13.24
CA ILE A 112 -1.73 6.46 -14.42
C ILE A 112 -2.12 7.58 -15.37
N GLU A 113 -2.60 8.70 -14.85
CA GLU A 113 -3.11 9.82 -15.65
C GLU A 113 -2.02 10.75 -16.17
N GLU A 114 -0.90 10.87 -15.43
CA GLU A 114 0.20 11.80 -15.72
C GLU A 114 1.56 11.08 -15.85
N PRO A 115 1.74 10.23 -16.88
CA PRO A 115 2.93 9.38 -17.01
C PRO A 115 4.24 10.16 -17.11
N GLU A 116 4.24 11.36 -17.71
CA GLU A 116 5.43 12.20 -17.79
C GLU A 116 5.79 12.80 -16.42
N LEU A 117 4.78 13.15 -15.62
CA LEU A 117 4.99 13.63 -14.27
C LEU A 117 5.54 12.50 -13.39
N LEU A 118 5.02 11.28 -13.53
CA LEU A 118 5.55 10.09 -12.86
C LEU A 118 7.04 9.89 -13.19
N ARG A 119 7.43 9.96 -14.48
CA ARG A 119 8.85 9.84 -14.88
C ARG A 119 9.72 10.90 -14.21
N SER A 120 9.25 12.15 -14.14
CA SER A 120 9.98 13.24 -13.49
C SER A 120 10.18 12.95 -11.99
N TRP A 121 9.18 12.38 -11.32
CA TRP A 121 9.28 12.00 -9.91
C TRP A 121 10.20 10.80 -9.68
N ILE A 122 10.17 9.80 -10.57
CA ILE A 122 11.11 8.67 -10.52
C ILE A 122 12.55 9.16 -10.67
N VAL A 123 12.82 10.06 -11.62
CA VAL A 123 14.17 10.65 -11.81
C VAL A 123 14.60 11.44 -10.57
N ARG A 124 13.67 12.19 -9.96
CA ARG A 124 14.00 13.09 -8.85
C ARG A 124 14.12 12.40 -7.52
N PHE A 125 13.23 11.44 -7.22
CA PHE A 125 13.10 10.82 -5.91
C PHE A 125 13.56 9.35 -5.88
N GLY A 126 13.77 8.74 -7.05
CA GLY A 126 14.31 7.38 -7.19
C GLY A 126 13.47 6.32 -6.44
N PRO A 127 14.12 5.50 -5.59
CA PRO A 127 13.47 4.40 -4.90
C PRO A 127 12.48 4.83 -3.80
N HIS A 128 12.36 6.14 -3.56
CA HIS A 128 11.40 6.70 -2.61
C HIS A 128 10.01 6.94 -3.23
N VAL A 129 9.81 6.54 -4.49
CA VAL A 129 8.51 6.58 -5.17
C VAL A 129 8.03 5.16 -5.42
N ALA A 130 6.81 4.87 -4.96
CA ALA A 130 6.07 3.67 -5.26
C ALA A 130 4.76 4.01 -5.96
N VAL A 131 4.19 3.06 -6.67
CA VAL A 131 2.83 3.17 -7.24
C VAL A 131 1.96 2.06 -6.65
N SER A 132 0.71 2.41 -6.26
CA SER A 132 -0.35 1.45 -6.02
C SER A 132 -1.23 1.35 -7.26
N LEU A 133 -1.30 0.15 -7.80
CA LEU A 133 -2.16 -0.20 -8.92
C LEU A 133 -3.34 -1.00 -8.38
N ASP A 134 -4.50 -0.37 -8.33
CA ASP A 134 -5.70 -0.93 -7.74
C ASP A 134 -6.60 -1.48 -8.84
N LEU A 135 -6.96 -2.77 -8.77
CA LEU A 135 -7.73 -3.45 -9.81
C LEU A 135 -9.00 -4.08 -9.25
N ARG A 136 -10.09 -3.87 -10.01
CA ARG A 136 -11.35 -4.59 -9.80
C ARG A 136 -11.77 -5.21 -11.12
N ASP A 137 -12.05 -6.52 -11.12
CA ASP A 137 -12.49 -7.26 -12.30
C ASP A 137 -11.52 -7.14 -13.49
N GLY A 138 -10.21 -7.12 -13.21
CA GLY A 138 -9.14 -7.02 -14.20
C GLY A 138 -8.91 -5.61 -14.78
N ALA A 139 -9.67 -4.60 -14.36
CA ALA A 139 -9.53 -3.21 -14.79
C ALA A 139 -8.95 -2.33 -13.70
N VAL A 140 -8.05 -1.42 -14.09
CA VAL A 140 -7.46 -0.42 -13.20
C VAL A 140 -8.54 0.54 -12.69
N ARG A 141 -8.48 0.86 -11.40
CA ARG A 141 -9.34 1.84 -10.72
C ARG A 141 -8.53 3.07 -10.34
N THR A 142 -9.16 4.23 -10.48
CA THR A 142 -8.61 5.53 -10.12
C THR A 142 -9.57 6.28 -9.19
N HIS A 143 -9.16 7.43 -8.66
CA HIS A 143 -9.99 8.32 -7.81
C HIS A 143 -10.63 7.60 -6.60
N GLY A 144 -9.83 6.85 -5.82
CA GLY A 144 -10.35 6.10 -4.68
C GLY A 144 -11.29 4.95 -5.10
N TRP A 145 -11.01 4.34 -6.26
CA TRP A 145 -11.72 3.19 -6.85
C TRP A 145 -13.09 3.51 -7.48
N VAL A 146 -13.42 4.80 -7.62
CA VAL A 146 -14.70 5.24 -8.18
C VAL A 146 -14.69 5.12 -9.71
N ASP A 147 -13.59 5.52 -10.35
CA ASP A 147 -13.47 5.52 -11.81
C ASP A 147 -12.68 4.30 -12.30
N GLY A 148 -13.04 3.80 -13.49
CA GLY A 148 -12.31 2.74 -14.18
C GLY A 148 -11.53 3.30 -15.37
N ALA A 149 -10.23 3.05 -15.42
CA ALA A 149 -9.46 3.23 -16.65
C ALA A 149 -9.66 1.98 -17.52
N ALA A 150 -9.79 2.17 -18.84
CA ALA A 150 -9.84 1.06 -19.81
C ALA A 150 -8.44 0.45 -20.02
N LEU A 151 -7.74 0.15 -18.92
CA LEU A 151 -6.37 -0.33 -18.92
C LEU A 151 -6.29 -1.66 -18.17
N SER A 152 -5.72 -2.67 -18.82
CA SER A 152 -5.52 -3.98 -18.20
C SER A 152 -4.41 -3.95 -17.14
N LEU A 153 -4.39 -4.96 -16.27
CA LEU A 153 -3.30 -5.16 -15.31
C LEU A 153 -1.95 -5.22 -16.04
N GLU A 154 -1.89 -5.99 -17.10
CA GLU A 154 -0.66 -6.27 -17.85
C GLU A 154 -0.14 -4.99 -18.53
N ASP A 155 -1.00 -4.22 -19.18
CA ASP A 155 -0.60 -2.97 -19.85
C ASP A 155 -0.16 -1.91 -18.86
N ALA A 156 -0.87 -1.76 -17.74
CA ALA A 156 -0.53 -0.83 -16.67
C ALA A 156 0.82 -1.17 -16.05
N ALA A 157 1.01 -2.42 -15.62
CA ALA A 157 2.25 -2.87 -14.98
C ALA A 157 3.45 -2.73 -15.93
N ALA A 158 3.31 -3.14 -17.20
CA ALA A 158 4.35 -2.97 -18.21
C ALA A 158 4.64 -1.48 -18.51
N GLY A 159 3.62 -0.63 -18.51
CA GLY A 159 3.76 0.83 -18.65
C GLY A 159 4.59 1.45 -17.53
N LEU A 160 4.28 1.09 -16.29
CA LEU A 160 5.02 1.54 -15.10
C LEU A 160 6.48 1.04 -15.11
N ALA A 161 6.71 -0.20 -15.53
CA ALA A 161 8.08 -0.73 -15.71
C ALA A 161 8.88 0.06 -16.74
N ARG A 162 8.27 0.39 -17.90
CA ARG A 162 8.90 1.22 -18.94
C ARG A 162 9.18 2.65 -18.47
N ALA A 163 8.38 3.17 -17.53
CA ALA A 163 8.63 4.48 -16.90
C ALA A 163 9.82 4.45 -15.93
N GLY A 164 10.38 3.28 -15.62
CA GLY A 164 11.50 3.10 -14.70
C GLY A 164 11.09 2.90 -13.24
N LEU A 165 9.81 2.63 -12.96
CA LEU A 165 9.35 2.34 -11.61
C LEU A 165 10.01 1.07 -11.05
N GLU A 166 10.39 1.09 -9.78
CA GLU A 166 11.02 -0.05 -9.09
C GLU A 166 10.11 -0.68 -8.03
N ASP A 167 9.16 0.08 -7.51
CA ASP A 167 8.33 -0.30 -6.38
C ASP A 167 6.84 -0.24 -6.75
N LEU A 168 6.24 -1.41 -7.00
CA LEU A 168 4.85 -1.57 -7.37
C LEU A 168 4.08 -2.34 -6.29
N ILE A 169 3.01 -1.73 -5.79
CA ILE A 169 1.98 -2.36 -4.98
C ILE A 169 0.82 -2.68 -5.91
N VAL A 170 0.26 -3.88 -5.79
CA VAL A 170 -0.90 -4.28 -6.60
C VAL A 170 -2.02 -4.69 -5.66
N THR A 171 -3.18 -4.04 -5.79
CA THR A 171 -4.36 -4.29 -4.94
C THR A 171 -5.43 -5.05 -5.71
N ASP A 172 -5.79 -6.24 -5.20
CA ASP A 172 -7.02 -6.92 -5.60
C ASP A 172 -8.19 -6.32 -4.81
N VAL A 173 -8.83 -5.30 -5.41
CA VAL A 173 -9.91 -4.53 -4.78
C VAL A 173 -11.12 -5.41 -4.45
N ALA A 174 -11.42 -6.42 -5.29
CA ALA A 174 -12.54 -7.32 -5.06
C ALA A 174 -12.39 -8.16 -3.78
N ARG A 175 -11.13 -8.38 -3.34
CA ARG A 175 -10.81 -9.12 -2.12
C ARG A 175 -10.39 -8.23 -0.96
N ASP A 176 -10.18 -6.92 -1.19
CA ASP A 176 -9.72 -6.03 -0.12
C ASP A 176 -10.79 -5.86 0.97
N GLY A 177 -10.38 -6.12 2.21
CA GLY A 177 -11.26 -6.12 3.37
C GLY A 177 -12.24 -7.30 3.48
N GLU A 178 -12.24 -8.26 2.52
CA GLU A 178 -13.18 -9.40 2.52
C GLU A 178 -12.67 -10.62 3.31
N LEU A 179 -11.36 -10.70 3.59
CA LEU A 179 -10.73 -11.83 4.31
C LEU A 179 -11.02 -13.19 3.65
N THR A 180 -10.97 -13.24 2.32
CA THR A 180 -11.30 -14.43 1.51
C THR A 180 -10.08 -15.22 1.04
N GLY A 181 -8.89 -14.81 1.44
CA GLY A 181 -7.61 -15.36 0.96
C GLY A 181 -7.04 -14.58 -0.22
N ALA A 182 -5.71 -14.52 -0.31
CA ALA A 182 -4.99 -13.81 -1.37
C ALA A 182 -4.94 -14.65 -2.66
N ASP A 183 -5.17 -14.03 -3.82
CA ASP A 183 -4.99 -14.65 -5.12
C ASP A 183 -3.53 -14.57 -5.60
N VAL A 184 -2.73 -15.58 -5.26
CA VAL A 184 -1.32 -15.67 -5.65
C VAL A 184 -1.13 -15.61 -7.18
N GLY A 185 -2.05 -16.20 -7.93
CA GLY A 185 -2.01 -16.20 -9.40
C GLY A 185 -2.17 -14.78 -9.98
N PHE A 186 -3.02 -13.98 -9.38
CA PHE A 186 -3.19 -12.57 -9.75
C PHE A 186 -1.89 -11.77 -9.56
N PHE A 187 -1.22 -11.90 -8.42
CA PHE A 187 0.04 -11.20 -8.15
C PHE A 187 1.20 -11.72 -9.00
N ARG A 188 1.23 -13.01 -9.34
CA ARG A 188 2.20 -13.58 -10.28
C ARG A 188 2.07 -12.96 -11.66
N ARG A 189 0.85 -12.79 -12.19
CA ARG A 189 0.63 -12.11 -13.48
C ARG A 189 1.12 -10.66 -13.44
N ALA A 190 0.80 -9.93 -12.37
CA ALA A 190 1.27 -8.56 -12.18
C ALA A 190 2.81 -8.47 -12.19
N ALA A 191 3.47 -9.32 -11.43
CA ALA A 191 4.93 -9.37 -11.37
C ALA A 191 5.57 -9.74 -12.71
N SER A 192 4.96 -10.68 -13.45
CA SER A 192 5.41 -11.06 -14.78
C SER A 192 5.34 -9.88 -15.76
N ALA A 193 4.24 -9.14 -15.76
CA ALA A 193 4.06 -7.97 -16.62
C ALA A 193 4.96 -6.78 -16.20
N PHE A 194 5.17 -6.60 -14.90
CA PHE A 194 6.07 -5.57 -14.36
C PHE A 194 7.54 -5.91 -14.56
N GLY A 195 7.89 -7.20 -14.71
CA GLY A 195 9.26 -7.69 -14.84
C GLY A 195 10.08 -7.68 -13.56
N ARG A 196 9.44 -7.43 -12.40
CA ARG A 196 10.04 -7.39 -11.07
C ARG A 196 9.04 -7.86 -10.01
N PRO A 197 9.51 -8.31 -8.81
CA PRO A 197 8.59 -8.66 -7.73
C PRO A 197 7.75 -7.47 -7.25
N VAL A 198 6.46 -7.72 -7.01
CA VAL A 198 5.49 -6.73 -6.53
C VAL A 198 5.21 -6.90 -5.03
N ILE A 199 4.54 -5.92 -4.43
CA ILE A 199 3.92 -6.01 -3.11
C ILE A 199 2.43 -6.30 -3.32
N ALA A 200 1.93 -7.37 -2.70
CA ALA A 200 0.54 -7.78 -2.77
C ALA A 200 -0.33 -6.99 -1.77
N ALA A 201 -1.52 -6.57 -2.16
CA ALA A 201 -2.53 -5.99 -1.28
C ALA A 201 -3.91 -6.57 -1.61
N GLY A 202 -4.76 -6.72 -0.58
CA GLY A 202 -6.09 -7.32 -0.71
C GLY A 202 -6.13 -8.84 -0.51
N GLY A 203 -7.15 -9.30 0.19
CA GLY A 203 -7.46 -10.72 0.40
C GLY A 203 -6.77 -11.40 1.57
N VAL A 204 -5.62 -10.94 2.05
CA VAL A 204 -4.90 -11.60 3.16
C VAL A 204 -5.80 -11.73 4.39
N ALA A 205 -6.07 -12.97 4.79
CA ALA A 205 -6.99 -13.31 5.88
C ALA A 205 -6.32 -14.01 7.05
N ARG A 206 -5.24 -14.78 6.80
CA ARG A 206 -4.58 -15.65 7.76
C ARG A 206 -3.09 -15.82 7.45
N ALA A 207 -2.34 -16.39 8.38
CA ALA A 207 -0.88 -16.54 8.25
C ALA A 207 -0.47 -17.42 7.06
N GLU A 208 -1.31 -18.40 6.68
CA GLU A 208 -1.09 -19.26 5.52
C GLU A 208 -1.11 -18.50 4.19
N ASP A 209 -1.91 -17.43 4.11
CA ASP A 209 -1.92 -16.56 2.92
C ASP A 209 -0.58 -15.83 2.78
N LEU A 210 -0.01 -15.34 3.88
CA LEU A 210 1.32 -14.74 3.90
C LEU A 210 2.39 -15.76 3.47
N ALA A 211 2.29 -17.00 3.96
CA ALA A 211 3.21 -18.07 3.58
C ALA A 211 3.13 -18.39 2.07
N SER A 212 1.91 -18.40 1.53
CA SER A 212 1.69 -18.65 0.09
C SER A 212 2.23 -17.52 -0.78
N LEU A 213 2.04 -16.26 -0.35
CA LEU A 213 2.61 -15.08 -1.03
C LEU A 213 4.14 -15.06 -0.92
N GLU A 214 4.70 -15.40 0.22
CA GLU A 214 6.15 -15.49 0.43
C GLU A 214 6.79 -16.57 -0.44
N ALA A 215 6.11 -17.69 -0.67
CA ALA A 215 6.58 -18.75 -1.54
C ALA A 215 6.60 -18.35 -3.03
N GLU A 216 5.85 -17.34 -3.44
CA GLU A 216 5.80 -16.84 -4.82
C GLU A 216 6.98 -15.91 -5.12
N PRO A 217 7.90 -16.26 -6.04
CA PRO A 217 9.07 -15.43 -6.35
C PRO A 217 8.71 -14.04 -6.88
N GLY A 218 7.56 -13.91 -7.52
CA GLY A 218 7.03 -12.65 -8.05
C GLY A 218 6.45 -11.71 -6.98
N VAL A 219 6.38 -12.11 -5.69
CA VAL A 219 5.84 -11.29 -4.61
C VAL A 219 6.92 -11.08 -3.55
N ARG A 220 7.30 -9.83 -3.27
CA ARG A 220 8.35 -9.49 -2.29
C ARG A 220 7.81 -9.04 -0.94
N GLY A 221 6.50 -8.85 -0.82
CA GLY A 221 5.84 -8.43 0.41
C GLY A 221 4.33 -8.38 0.29
N ALA A 222 3.67 -8.12 1.40
CA ALA A 222 2.22 -7.99 1.47
C ALA A 222 1.81 -6.83 2.38
N VAL A 223 0.80 -6.06 1.94
CA VAL A 223 0.06 -5.09 2.76
C VAL A 223 -1.06 -5.83 3.48
N VAL A 224 -1.11 -5.70 4.79
CA VAL A 224 -2.11 -6.37 5.64
C VAL A 224 -2.79 -5.35 6.53
N GLY A 225 -4.08 -5.21 6.38
CA GLY A 225 -4.91 -4.29 7.18
C GLY A 225 -5.82 -5.07 8.13
N LYS A 226 -7.05 -5.33 7.67
CA LYS A 226 -8.15 -5.89 8.46
C LYS A 226 -7.80 -7.13 9.28
N ALA A 227 -6.99 -8.05 8.71
CA ALA A 227 -6.61 -9.28 9.39
C ALA A 227 -5.83 -9.05 10.69
N PHE A 228 -5.04 -7.97 10.77
CA PHE A 228 -4.37 -7.58 12.03
C PHE A 228 -5.35 -7.00 13.03
N TYR A 229 -6.20 -6.06 12.60
CA TYR A 229 -7.17 -5.42 13.49
C TYR A 229 -8.19 -6.41 14.08
N GLU A 230 -8.55 -7.44 13.32
CA GLU A 230 -9.46 -8.49 13.77
C GLU A 230 -8.76 -9.66 14.50
N GLY A 231 -7.44 -9.55 14.73
CA GLY A 231 -6.67 -10.58 15.44
C GLY A 231 -6.56 -11.92 14.71
N ARG A 232 -6.86 -11.96 13.40
CA ARG A 232 -6.76 -13.19 12.60
C ARG A 232 -5.32 -13.58 12.29
N ILE A 233 -4.43 -12.59 12.27
CA ILE A 233 -2.99 -12.78 12.15
C ILE A 233 -2.36 -12.18 13.40
N PRO A 234 -1.66 -12.96 14.22
CA PRO A 234 -1.00 -12.45 15.41
C PRO A 234 0.18 -11.53 15.02
N LEU A 235 0.41 -10.45 15.78
CA LEU A 235 1.49 -9.51 15.51
C LEU A 235 2.89 -10.14 15.61
N GLY A 236 3.03 -11.28 16.29
CA GLY A 236 4.27 -12.05 16.32
C GLY A 236 4.81 -12.49 14.95
N VAL A 237 4.00 -12.39 13.89
CA VAL A 237 4.44 -12.67 12.51
C VAL A 237 5.58 -11.74 12.04
N PHE A 238 5.73 -10.55 12.62
CA PHE A 238 6.80 -9.62 12.29
C PHE A 238 8.18 -10.08 12.80
N GLY A 239 8.23 -10.86 13.89
CA GLY A 239 9.47 -11.32 14.52
C GLY A 239 10.24 -12.38 13.75
N GLY A 240 9.84 -12.72 12.54
CA GLY A 240 10.37 -13.84 11.76
C GLY A 240 9.81 -15.17 12.29
N ARG A 241 9.55 -16.14 11.42
CA ARG A 241 9.27 -17.51 11.84
C ARG A 241 10.52 -18.03 12.57
N THR A 242 10.46 -18.13 13.89
CA THR A 242 11.27 -19.15 14.56
C THR A 242 10.81 -20.49 13.98
N ALA A 243 11.74 -21.15 13.29
CA ALA A 243 11.55 -22.46 12.67
C ALA A 243 10.96 -23.48 13.65
#